data_f5efd901b8f5ab6f494b74d654dd9e97
#
_entry.id   f5efd901b8f5ab6f494b74d654dd9e97
#
_cell.length_a   1.000
_cell.length_b   1.000
_cell.length_c   1.000
_cell.angle_alpha   90.00
_cell.angle_beta   90.00
_cell.angle_gamma   90.00
#
_symmetry.space_group_name_H-M   'P 1'
#
loop_
_entity.id
_entity.type
_entity.pdbx_description
1 polymer ?
#
loop_
_entity_poly.entity_id
_entity_poly.type
_entity_poly.pdbx_seq_one_letter_code
_entity_poly.pdbx_strand_id
1 'polypeptide(L)'
;MATVLFTCVAGNAYALGFGRLRVQSALGQPLRAEVELTDAQAASLKAGMAPSAVYAQKGLEYAPVIKGIHSSVRQMPNGQKVLVLSSDAPINEPFIDVVLQASDGAGSVTRDFSILLDPPAASQ
;
A
#
# COMPACT_ATOMS: atom_id res chain seq x y z
N MET A 1 -31.44 34.06 -24.87
CA MET A 1 -30.67 33.86 -23.63
C MET A 1 -30.29 32.39 -23.50
N ALA A 2 -29.02 32.06 -23.71
CA ALA A 2 -28.55 30.69 -23.54
C ALA A 2 -28.26 30.47 -22.07
N THR A 3 -29.06 29.62 -21.42
CA THR A 3 -28.79 29.18 -20.07
C THR A 3 -27.81 28.01 -20.18
N VAL A 4 -26.54 28.25 -19.82
CA VAL A 4 -25.56 27.17 -19.74
C VAL A 4 -25.82 26.45 -18.44
N LEU A 5 -26.50 25.31 -18.50
CA LEU A 5 -26.61 24.42 -17.37
C LEU A 5 -25.27 23.67 -17.24
N PHE A 6 -24.44 24.11 -16.30
CA PHE A 6 -23.37 23.29 -15.84
C PHE A 6 -23.97 22.22 -14.92
N THR A 7 -24.33 21.10 -15.51
CA THR A 7 -24.50 19.91 -14.72
C THR A 7 -23.08 19.44 -14.34
N CYS A 8 -22.62 19.86 -13.17
CA CYS A 8 -21.61 19.12 -12.51
C CYS A 8 -22.18 17.73 -12.23
N VAL A 9 -21.95 16.80 -13.13
CA VAL A 9 -22.11 15.40 -12.79
C VAL A 9 -20.98 15.14 -11.81
N ALA A 10 -21.30 15.24 -10.51
CA ALA A 10 -20.51 14.60 -9.49
C ALA A 10 -20.64 13.11 -9.75
N GLY A 11 -20.03 12.63 -10.83
CA GLY A 11 -19.86 11.21 -11.03
C GLY A 11 -19.04 10.72 -9.86
N ASN A 12 -19.51 9.67 -9.18
CA ASN A 12 -18.68 8.94 -8.24
C ASN A 12 -17.40 8.58 -8.97
N ALA A 13 -16.39 9.43 -8.84
CA ALA A 13 -15.07 9.13 -9.38
C ALA A 13 -14.51 8.02 -8.50
N TYR A 14 -14.69 6.78 -8.93
CA TYR A 14 -14.02 5.65 -8.29
C TYR A 14 -12.54 5.75 -8.65
N ALA A 15 -11.77 6.24 -7.71
CA ALA A 15 -10.33 6.35 -7.85
C ALA A 15 -9.67 5.21 -7.07
N LEU A 16 -8.81 4.48 -7.74
CA LEU A 16 -7.95 3.52 -7.09
C LEU A 16 -7.18 4.20 -5.96
N GLY A 17 -7.14 3.58 -4.79
CA GLY A 17 -6.46 4.14 -3.63
C GLY A 17 -6.02 3.07 -2.65
N PHE A 18 -5.32 3.54 -1.62
CA PHE A 18 -4.92 2.71 -0.49
C PHE A 18 -5.75 3.08 0.72
N GLY A 19 -6.24 2.07 1.42
CA GLY A 19 -6.96 2.24 2.67
C GLY A 19 -6.07 1.97 3.88
N ARG A 20 -6.58 1.18 4.81
CA ARG A 20 -5.94 0.94 6.09
C ARG A 20 -4.75 -0.03 5.96
N LEU A 21 -3.66 0.30 6.67
CA LEU A 21 -2.55 -0.62 6.89
C LEU A 21 -2.80 -1.42 8.17
N ARG A 22 -2.62 -2.73 8.07
CA ARG A 22 -2.65 -3.64 9.23
C ARG A 22 -1.33 -4.36 9.32
N VAL A 23 -0.65 -4.25 10.45
CA VAL A 23 0.60 -4.96 10.71
C VAL A 23 0.27 -6.17 11.57
N GLN A 24 0.65 -7.35 11.10
CA GLN A 24 0.30 -8.63 11.74
C GLN A 24 1.49 -9.30 12.40
N SER A 25 2.70 -8.78 12.18
CA SER A 25 3.93 -9.33 12.76
C SER A 25 4.50 -8.38 13.81
N ALA A 26 5.34 -8.92 14.68
CA ALA A 26 6.05 -8.15 15.69
C ALA A 26 7.50 -7.91 15.28
N LEU A 27 8.16 -7.01 16.01
CA LEU A 27 9.59 -6.78 15.86
C LEU A 27 10.35 -8.08 16.08
N GLY A 28 11.33 -8.34 15.23
CA GLY A 28 12.11 -9.58 15.29
C GLY A 28 11.52 -10.77 14.56
N GLN A 29 10.35 -10.58 13.94
CA GLN A 29 9.71 -11.61 13.12
C GLN A 29 9.76 -11.21 11.65
N PRO A 30 9.61 -12.17 10.72
CA PRO A 30 9.40 -11.83 9.32
C PRO A 30 8.16 -10.93 9.16
N LEU A 31 8.26 -9.94 8.29
CA LEU A 31 7.18 -8.98 8.11
C LEU A 31 5.92 -9.65 7.58
N ARG A 32 4.80 -9.30 8.16
CA ARG A 32 3.45 -9.61 7.68
C ARG A 32 2.58 -8.37 7.85
N ALA A 33 2.17 -7.79 6.75
CA ALA A 33 1.31 -6.62 6.77
C ALA A 33 0.38 -6.65 5.57
N GLU A 34 -0.76 -5.99 5.69
CA GLU A 34 -1.74 -5.87 4.63
C GLU A 34 -2.17 -4.42 4.52
N VAL A 35 -2.33 -3.94 3.28
CA VAL A 35 -2.88 -2.63 2.98
C VAL A 35 -4.12 -2.81 2.13
N GLU A 36 -5.23 -2.24 2.55
CA GLU A 36 -6.46 -2.29 1.78
C GLU A 36 -6.30 -1.51 0.47
N LEU A 37 -6.80 -2.10 -0.61
CA LEU A 37 -6.89 -1.43 -1.90
C LEU A 37 -8.35 -1.02 -2.11
N THR A 38 -8.57 0.25 -2.43
CA THR A 38 -9.90 0.80 -2.66
C THR A 38 -10.12 0.98 -4.15
N ASP A 39 -11.34 0.68 -4.62
CA ASP A 39 -11.71 0.79 -6.02
C ASP A 39 -10.75 0.03 -6.96
N ALA A 40 -10.37 -1.17 -6.53
CA ALA A 40 -9.35 -1.99 -7.19
C ALA A 40 -9.97 -3.13 -8.02
N GLN A 41 -11.03 -2.84 -8.77
CA GLN A 41 -11.79 -3.87 -9.49
C GLN A 41 -11.24 -4.16 -10.89
N ALA A 42 -10.34 -3.32 -11.40
CA ALA A 42 -9.85 -3.48 -12.76
C ALA A 42 -8.97 -4.73 -12.89
N ALA A 43 -9.16 -5.46 -13.98
CA ALA A 43 -8.33 -6.65 -14.27
C ALA A 43 -6.86 -6.28 -14.51
N SER A 44 -6.61 -5.03 -14.93
CA SER A 44 -5.27 -4.52 -15.16
C SER A 44 -4.58 -3.99 -13.90
N LEU A 45 -5.16 -4.21 -12.73
CA LEU A 45 -4.60 -3.73 -11.47
C LEU A 45 -3.19 -4.27 -11.24
N LYS A 46 -2.28 -3.35 -10.95
CA LYS A 46 -0.93 -3.66 -10.50
C LYS A 46 -0.65 -2.84 -9.24
N ALA A 47 -0.17 -3.49 -8.21
CA ALA A 47 0.17 -2.81 -6.97
C ALA A 47 1.41 -3.45 -6.36
N GLY A 48 2.21 -2.66 -5.67
CA GLY A 48 3.41 -3.15 -5.04
C GLY A 48 4.27 -2.05 -4.46
N MET A 49 5.50 -2.42 -4.12
CA MET A 49 6.50 -1.47 -3.65
C MET A 49 6.92 -0.57 -4.80
N ALA A 50 7.02 0.72 -4.51
CA ALA A 50 7.55 1.67 -5.49
C ALA A 50 9.05 1.45 -5.71
N PRO A 51 9.57 1.74 -6.90
CA PRO A 51 11.00 1.64 -7.15
C PRO A 51 11.79 2.69 -6.36
N SER A 52 13.09 2.45 -6.19
CA SER A 52 13.97 3.31 -5.40
C SER A 52 13.97 4.78 -5.87
N ALA A 53 13.79 5.01 -7.17
CA ALA A 53 13.73 6.36 -7.71
C ALA A 53 12.57 7.18 -7.12
N VAL A 54 11.44 6.54 -6.81
CA VAL A 54 10.30 7.22 -6.20
C VAL A 54 10.62 7.66 -4.78
N TYR A 55 11.35 6.82 -4.03
CA TYR A 55 11.82 7.19 -2.70
C TYR A 55 12.70 8.44 -2.75
N ALA A 56 13.62 8.49 -3.70
CA ALA A 56 14.51 9.64 -3.88
C ALA A 56 13.72 10.91 -4.21
N GLN A 57 12.70 10.81 -5.05
CA GLN A 57 11.84 11.95 -5.40
C GLN A 57 11.07 12.50 -4.20
N LYS A 58 10.76 11.65 -3.26
CA LYS A 58 10.04 12.04 -2.03
C LYS A 58 10.98 12.45 -0.90
N GLY A 59 12.28 12.40 -1.11
CA GLY A 59 13.26 12.67 -0.07
C GLY A 59 13.32 11.59 1.00
N LEU A 60 12.89 10.38 0.70
CA LEU A 60 12.89 9.26 1.62
C LEU A 60 14.08 8.34 1.33
N GLU A 61 14.62 7.77 2.41
CA GLU A 61 15.70 6.80 2.30
C GLU A 61 15.17 5.46 1.80
N TYR A 62 15.87 4.90 0.82
CA TYR A 62 15.63 3.52 0.40
C TYR A 62 16.49 2.60 1.23
N ALA A 63 16.05 2.32 2.45
CA ALA A 63 16.82 1.53 3.41
C ALA A 63 17.01 0.09 2.91
N PRO A 64 18.12 -0.56 3.26
CA PRO A 64 18.36 -1.94 2.81
C PRO A 64 17.26 -2.93 3.18
N VAL A 65 16.58 -2.72 4.29
CA VAL A 65 15.48 -3.59 4.73
C VAL A 65 14.34 -3.61 3.72
N ILE A 66 14.12 -2.51 2.99
CA ILE A 66 13.05 -2.41 1.99
C ILE A 66 13.26 -3.40 0.85
N LYS A 67 14.50 -3.65 0.48
CA LYS A 67 14.82 -4.59 -0.60
C LYS A 67 14.37 -6.01 -0.31
N GLY A 68 14.26 -6.37 0.97
CA GLY A 68 13.81 -7.69 1.38
C GLY A 68 12.30 -7.82 1.54
N ILE A 69 11.55 -6.76 1.27
CA ILE A 69 10.09 -6.78 1.38
C ILE A 69 9.49 -7.16 0.04
N HIS A 70 8.65 -8.19 0.05
CA HIS A 70 7.91 -8.67 -1.08
C HIS A 70 6.47 -8.17 -1.01
N SER A 71 5.86 -7.94 -2.16
CA SER A 71 4.48 -7.49 -2.23
C SER A 71 3.68 -8.34 -3.22
N SER A 72 2.42 -8.58 -2.90
CA SER A 72 1.50 -9.29 -3.79
C SER A 72 0.08 -8.84 -3.51
N VAL A 73 -0.75 -8.86 -4.56
CA VAL A 73 -2.17 -8.57 -4.43
C VAL A 73 -2.91 -9.86 -4.12
N ARG A 74 -3.79 -9.81 -3.10
CA ARG A 74 -4.64 -10.93 -2.74
C ARG A 74 -6.09 -10.48 -2.74
N GLN A 75 -6.97 -11.31 -3.29
CA GLN A 75 -8.41 -11.08 -3.24
C GLN A 75 -8.99 -11.80 -2.04
N MET A 76 -9.75 -11.08 -1.22
CA MET A 76 -10.43 -11.63 -0.06
C MET A 76 -11.74 -12.29 -0.48
N PRO A 77 -12.31 -13.20 0.36
CA PRO A 77 -13.57 -13.86 0.02
C PRO A 77 -14.74 -12.92 -0.24
N ASN A 78 -14.70 -11.71 0.35
CA ASN A 78 -15.73 -10.69 0.14
C ASN A 78 -15.52 -9.89 -1.15
N GLY A 79 -14.53 -10.23 -1.97
CA GLY A 79 -14.18 -9.51 -3.20
C GLY A 79 -13.22 -8.35 -3.01
N GLN A 80 -12.95 -7.95 -1.79
CA GLN A 80 -12.00 -6.88 -1.51
C GLN A 80 -10.58 -7.33 -1.81
N LYS A 81 -9.77 -6.44 -2.36
CA LYS A 81 -8.36 -6.71 -2.63
C LYS A 81 -7.48 -6.03 -1.60
N VAL A 82 -6.42 -6.71 -1.23
CA VAL A 82 -5.41 -6.19 -0.31
C VAL A 82 -4.03 -6.39 -0.92
N LEU A 83 -3.13 -5.46 -0.62
CA LEU A 83 -1.71 -5.61 -0.94
C LEU A 83 -1.04 -6.22 0.28
N VAL A 84 -0.48 -7.41 0.09
CA VAL A 84 0.22 -8.14 1.15
C VAL A 84 1.69 -7.80 1.07
N LEU A 85 2.25 -7.37 2.20
CA LEU A 85 3.69 -7.12 2.35
C LEU A 85 4.28 -8.19 3.26
N SER A 86 5.39 -8.76 2.84
CA SER A 86 6.03 -9.84 3.59
C SER A 86 7.55 -9.79 3.42
N SER A 87 8.26 -10.41 4.35
CA SER A 87 9.70 -10.63 4.23
C SER A 87 10.04 -12.05 4.64
N ASP A 88 11.14 -12.57 4.11
CA ASP A 88 11.66 -13.88 4.52
C ASP A 88 12.50 -13.75 5.79
N ALA A 89 13.24 -12.65 5.90
CA ALA A 89 14.09 -12.40 7.04
C ALA A 89 13.35 -11.65 8.15
N PRO A 90 13.69 -11.88 9.42
CA PRO A 90 13.15 -11.08 10.51
C PRO A 90 13.48 -9.61 10.36
N ILE A 91 12.56 -8.75 10.76
CA ILE A 91 12.73 -7.30 10.74
C ILE A 91 13.05 -6.84 12.16
N ASN A 92 14.20 -6.20 12.31
CA ASN A 92 14.66 -5.70 13.61
C ASN A 92 14.57 -4.19 13.75
N GLU A 93 14.02 -3.51 12.76
CA GLU A 93 13.79 -2.07 12.82
C GLU A 93 12.37 -1.80 13.31
N PRO A 94 12.19 -0.95 14.34
CA PRO A 94 10.88 -0.71 14.93
C PRO A 94 9.91 0.04 14.01
N PHE A 95 10.42 0.77 13.04
CA PHE A 95 9.57 1.38 12.03
C PHE A 95 10.29 1.39 10.68
N ILE A 96 9.49 1.30 9.62
CA ILE A 96 9.98 1.30 8.25
C ILE A 96 9.06 2.20 7.44
N ASP A 97 9.64 3.16 6.74
CA ASP A 97 8.89 3.97 5.78
C ASP A 97 8.93 3.31 4.41
N VAL A 98 7.77 2.94 3.92
CA VAL A 98 7.63 2.31 2.60
C VAL A 98 6.78 3.19 1.70
N VAL A 99 7.08 3.16 0.41
CA VAL A 99 6.28 3.82 -0.60
C VAL A 99 5.63 2.72 -1.45
N LEU A 100 4.31 2.78 -1.52
CA LEU A 100 3.52 1.84 -2.29
C LEU A 100 2.92 2.55 -3.49
N GLN A 101 2.78 1.83 -4.59
CA GLN A 101 2.13 2.34 -5.77
C GLN A 101 1.16 1.32 -6.33
N ALA A 102 0.09 1.82 -6.94
CA ALA A 102 -0.90 1.00 -7.61
C ALA A 102 -1.36 1.70 -8.88
N SER A 103 -1.69 0.92 -9.89
CA SER A 103 -2.20 1.43 -11.16
C SER A 103 -3.24 0.47 -11.71
N ASP A 104 -4.21 1.00 -12.44
CA ASP A 104 -5.30 0.20 -13.01
C ASP A 104 -5.53 0.47 -14.51
N GLY A 105 -4.59 1.11 -15.17
CA GLY A 105 -4.71 1.48 -16.58
C GLY A 105 -5.41 2.82 -16.81
N ALA A 106 -6.26 3.27 -15.87
CA ALA A 106 -6.90 4.59 -15.94
C ALA A 106 -6.13 5.64 -15.15
N GLY A 107 -5.33 5.21 -14.17
CA GLY A 107 -4.53 6.11 -13.36
C GLY A 107 -3.62 5.35 -12.43
N SER A 108 -2.81 6.09 -11.70
CA SER A 108 -1.91 5.51 -10.70
C SER A 108 -1.95 6.34 -9.43
N VAL A 109 -1.67 5.68 -8.32
CA VAL A 109 -1.59 6.30 -7.00
C VAL A 109 -0.33 5.83 -6.31
N THR A 110 0.32 6.76 -5.61
CA THR A 110 1.52 6.49 -4.81
C THR A 110 1.27 7.03 -3.42
N ARG A 111 1.59 6.26 -2.41
CA ARG A 111 1.39 6.67 -1.02
C ARG A 111 2.48 6.13 -0.13
N ASP A 112 2.88 6.97 0.84
CA ASP A 112 3.84 6.60 1.87
C ASP A 112 3.11 5.96 3.04
N PHE A 113 3.72 4.92 3.61
CA PHE A 113 3.25 4.30 4.83
C PHE A 113 4.40 4.11 5.79
N SER A 114 4.14 4.37 7.08
CA SER A 114 5.08 4.00 8.13
C SER A 114 4.59 2.71 8.78
N ILE A 115 5.37 1.67 8.64
CA ILE A 115 5.10 0.38 9.27
C ILE A 115 5.72 0.40 10.65
N LEU A 116 4.89 0.29 11.68
CA LEU A 116 5.34 0.26 13.06
C LEU A 116 5.29 -1.17 13.58
N LEU A 117 6.41 -1.65 14.08
CA LEU A 117 6.54 -3.01 14.63
C LEU A 117 6.67 -2.91 16.14
N ASP A 118 5.69 -3.47 16.82
CA ASP A 118 5.72 -3.53 18.28
C ASP A 118 6.63 -4.67 18.73
N PRO A 119 7.26 -4.54 19.91
CA PRO A 119 7.97 -5.66 20.49
C PRO A 119 7.06 -6.87 20.64
N PRO A 120 7.59 -8.09 20.55
CA PRO A 120 6.79 -9.29 20.79
C PRO A 120 6.12 -9.18 22.16
N ALA A 121 4.86 -9.61 22.24
CA ALA A 121 4.19 -9.63 23.53
C ALA A 121 5.00 -10.50 24.48
N ALA A 122 5.32 -9.94 25.65
CA ALA A 122 6.01 -10.71 26.68
C ALA A 122 5.08 -11.87 27.08
N SER A 123 5.55 -13.10 26.85
CA SER A 123 4.82 -14.27 27.34
C SER A 123 4.90 -14.25 28.86
N GLN A 124 3.77 -14.19 29.45
CA GLN A 124 3.64 -14.23 30.90
C GLN A 124 3.44 -15.64 31.38
#